data_c168b37b2a889346f442f560457b0a7c
#
_entry.id   c168b37b2a889346f442f560457b0a7c
#
_cell.length_a   1.000
_cell.length_b   1.000
_cell.length_c   1.000
_cell.angle_alpha   90.00
_cell.angle_beta   90.00
_cell.angle_gamma   90.00
#
_symmetry.space_group_name_H-M   'P 1'
#
loop_
_entity.id
_entity.type
_entity.pdbx_description
1 polymer ?
#
loop_
_entity_poly.entity_id
_entity_poly.type
_entity_poly.pdbx_seq_one_letter_code
_entity_poly.pdbx_strand_id
1 'polypeptide(L)'
;MSSTAIQIISRSKYYNWLVKNLFSSWVNTILTVIALIFVYQVGSFFLNWAIFDADFRYNFQGELIIDRGFCSKNIMPGEYGACWAIIFARWNQFMYGLYPIEEAWRVNLIYALLPLAIIGILFDKIPFRRYFIYFTFIFPFLAYFMLYGGPGLSVVGTNKWGGLL
;
A
#
# COMPACT_ATOMS: atom_id res chain seq x y z
N MET A 1 4.35 32.79 23.94
CA MET A 1 5.56 32.37 23.17
C MET A 1 5.16 32.32 21.72
N SER A 2 5.84 33.12 20.89
CA SER A 2 5.44 33.36 19.50
C SER A 2 5.61 32.09 18.63
N SER A 3 4.69 31.86 17.71
CA SER A 3 4.69 30.79 16.71
C SER A 3 6.04 30.64 15.96
N THR A 4 6.74 31.75 15.77
CA THR A 4 8.08 31.83 15.18
C THR A 4 9.16 31.11 16.01
N ALA A 5 9.10 31.19 17.32
CA ALA A 5 10.08 30.54 18.21
C ALA A 5 9.92 29.01 18.19
N ILE A 6 8.68 28.50 18.10
CA ILE A 6 8.40 27.07 17.99
C ILE A 6 8.87 26.51 16.65
N GLN A 7 8.71 27.26 15.55
CA GLN A 7 9.21 26.88 14.24
C GLN A 7 10.74 26.85 14.16
N ILE A 8 11.42 27.79 14.79
CA ILE A 8 12.90 27.84 14.83
C ILE A 8 13.46 26.67 15.66
N ILE A 9 12.84 26.32 16.77
CA ILE A 9 13.25 25.20 17.64
C ILE A 9 13.02 23.86 16.91
N SER A 10 11.91 23.70 16.21
CA SER A 10 11.61 22.54 15.40
C SER A 10 12.63 22.36 14.26
N ARG A 11 12.93 23.44 13.53
CA ARG A 11 13.92 23.43 12.44
C ARG A 11 15.33 23.08 12.93
N SER A 12 15.71 23.59 14.11
CA SER A 12 17.00 23.26 14.75
C SER A 12 17.12 21.78 15.11
N LYS A 13 16.06 21.14 15.60
CA LYS A 13 16.07 19.71 16.00
C LYS A 13 16.25 18.80 14.80
N TYR A 14 15.54 19.03 13.70
CA TYR A 14 15.68 18.24 12.46
C TYR A 14 17.04 18.47 11.80
N TYR A 15 17.50 19.71 11.76
CA TYR A 15 18.81 20.05 11.21
C TYR A 15 19.95 19.36 11.98
N ASN A 16 19.92 19.44 13.32
CA ASN A 16 20.92 18.79 14.17
C ASN A 16 20.88 17.26 14.02
N TRP A 17 19.70 16.69 13.87
CA TRP A 17 19.56 15.25 13.62
C TRP A 17 20.18 14.85 12.27
N LEU A 18 19.89 15.61 11.19
CA LEU A 18 20.45 15.37 9.86
C LEU A 18 21.98 15.45 9.88
N VAL A 19 22.53 16.51 10.45
CA VAL A 19 23.99 16.69 10.53
C VAL A 19 24.63 15.57 11.32
N LYS A 20 24.07 15.22 12.45
CA LYS A 20 24.62 14.19 13.34
C LYS A 20 24.55 12.77 12.75
N ASN A 21 23.52 12.44 11.96
CA ASN A 21 23.32 11.09 11.46
C ASN A 21 23.80 10.90 10.02
N LEU A 22 23.63 11.91 9.16
CA LEU A 22 23.97 11.80 7.74
C LEU A 22 25.32 12.38 7.40
N PHE A 23 25.78 13.43 8.13
CA PHE A 23 27.00 14.17 7.85
C PHE A 23 28.00 14.16 9.01
N SER A 24 27.94 13.12 9.87
CA SER A 24 28.78 13.03 11.07
C SER A 24 30.26 12.75 10.75
N SER A 25 30.56 12.16 9.62
CA SER A 25 31.91 11.90 9.14
C SER A 25 31.96 12.01 7.61
N TRP A 26 33.17 12.16 7.05
CA TRP A 26 33.33 12.24 5.59
C TRP A 26 32.85 10.95 4.87
N VAL A 27 33.02 9.78 5.51
CA VAL A 27 32.52 8.49 4.99
C VAL A 27 31.00 8.49 4.96
N ASN A 28 30.34 8.91 6.05
CA ASN A 28 28.88 9.00 6.12
C ASN A 28 28.34 10.00 5.10
N THR A 29 29.05 11.11 4.86
CA THR A 29 28.69 12.09 3.85
C THR A 29 28.73 11.49 2.44
N ILE A 30 29.79 10.77 2.09
CA ILE A 30 29.90 10.08 0.81
C ILE A 30 28.78 9.05 0.64
N LEU A 31 28.55 8.21 1.65
CA LEU A 31 27.49 7.21 1.62
C LEU A 31 26.10 7.87 1.46
N THR A 32 25.86 8.97 2.15
CA THR A 32 24.61 9.73 2.04
C THR A 32 24.42 10.28 0.62
N VAL A 33 25.47 10.86 0.01
CA VAL A 33 25.41 11.36 -1.36
C VAL A 33 25.15 10.25 -2.36
N ILE A 34 25.85 9.11 -2.23
CA ILE A 34 25.62 7.94 -3.08
C ILE A 34 24.18 7.43 -2.93
N ALA A 35 23.69 7.32 -1.69
CA ALA A 35 22.31 6.90 -1.42
C ALA A 35 21.28 7.86 -2.02
N LEU A 36 21.50 9.17 -1.94
CA LEU A 36 20.61 10.18 -2.53
C LEU A 36 20.60 10.09 -4.06
N ILE A 37 21.76 9.91 -4.69
CA ILE A 37 21.84 9.72 -6.15
C ILE A 37 21.09 8.44 -6.54
N PHE A 38 21.29 7.35 -5.81
CA PHE A 38 20.61 6.09 -6.07
C PHE A 38 19.09 6.23 -5.93
N VAL A 39 18.62 6.84 -4.83
CA VAL A 39 17.18 7.08 -4.59
C VAL A 39 16.60 7.98 -5.67
N TYR A 40 17.33 9.01 -6.10
CA TYR A 40 16.90 9.90 -7.20
C TYR A 40 16.79 9.15 -8.52
N GLN A 41 17.78 8.35 -8.91
CA GLN A 41 17.76 7.60 -10.17
C GLN A 41 16.66 6.53 -10.18
N VAL A 42 16.58 5.71 -9.11
CA VAL A 42 15.54 4.67 -9.00
C VAL A 42 14.16 5.30 -8.88
N GLY A 43 14.05 6.37 -8.09
CA GLY A 43 12.79 7.08 -7.88
C GLY A 43 12.29 7.75 -9.16
N SER A 44 13.15 8.44 -9.89
CA SER A 44 12.79 9.07 -11.16
C SER A 44 12.42 8.03 -12.23
N PHE A 45 13.19 6.94 -12.33
CA PHE A 45 12.87 5.83 -13.24
C PHE A 45 11.49 5.23 -12.89
N PHE A 46 11.24 4.96 -11.61
CA PHE A 46 9.97 4.39 -11.16
C PHE A 46 8.80 5.34 -11.39
N LEU A 47 8.97 6.63 -11.10
CA LEU A 47 7.92 7.63 -11.29
C LEU A 47 7.61 7.83 -12.78
N ASN A 48 8.62 7.88 -13.62
CA ASN A 48 8.43 7.97 -15.07
C ASN A 48 7.65 6.74 -15.56
N TRP A 49 8.14 5.54 -15.27
CA TRP A 49 7.49 4.31 -15.68
C TRP A 49 6.08 4.15 -15.12
N ALA A 50 5.85 4.46 -13.82
CA ALA A 50 4.58 4.19 -13.15
C ALA A 50 3.52 5.28 -13.33
N ILE A 51 3.92 6.53 -13.62
CA ILE A 51 3.00 7.67 -13.63
C ILE A 51 3.10 8.45 -14.94
N PHE A 52 4.29 8.92 -15.33
CA PHE A 52 4.42 9.84 -16.47
C PHE A 52 4.29 9.14 -17.82
N ASP A 53 4.89 7.96 -17.95
CA ASP A 53 4.82 7.14 -19.17
C ASP A 53 3.72 6.07 -19.04
N ALA A 54 2.96 6.08 -17.94
CA ALA A 54 1.93 5.09 -17.67
C ALA A 54 0.70 5.27 -18.55
N ASP A 55 0.15 4.15 -18.97
CA ASP A 55 -1.05 4.13 -19.80
C ASP A 55 -2.31 4.03 -18.91
N PHE A 56 -2.98 5.20 -18.75
CA PHE A 56 -4.29 5.34 -18.10
C PHE A 56 -5.33 5.64 -19.18
N ARG A 57 -5.68 4.71 -20.05
CA ARG A 57 -6.52 5.07 -21.16
C ARG A 57 -7.99 5.05 -20.80
N TYR A 58 -8.62 6.19 -21.12
CA TYR A 58 -10.05 6.38 -21.12
C TYR A 58 -10.55 6.35 -22.57
N ASN A 59 -11.76 5.84 -22.80
CA ASN A 59 -12.41 6.00 -24.09
C ASN A 59 -12.79 7.48 -24.33
N PHE A 60 -13.20 7.80 -25.53
CA PHE A 60 -13.66 9.16 -25.87
C PHE A 60 -14.85 9.65 -25.03
N GLN A 61 -15.53 8.76 -24.31
CA GLN A 61 -16.65 9.05 -23.41
C GLN A 61 -16.21 9.20 -21.95
N GLY A 62 -14.91 9.12 -21.66
CA GLY A 62 -14.37 9.23 -20.30
C GLY A 62 -14.49 7.94 -19.48
N GLU A 63 -14.85 6.82 -20.08
CA GLU A 63 -14.88 5.51 -19.43
C GLU A 63 -13.52 4.82 -19.55
N LEU A 64 -13.08 4.19 -18.47
CA LEU A 64 -11.84 3.43 -18.45
C LEU A 64 -11.96 2.20 -19.35
N ILE A 65 -11.09 2.07 -20.34
CA ILE A 65 -11.07 0.90 -21.22
C ILE A 65 -10.51 -0.30 -20.45
N ILE A 66 -11.40 -1.21 -20.10
CA ILE A 66 -11.09 -2.44 -19.35
C ILE A 66 -10.88 -3.59 -20.32
N ASP A 67 -9.98 -3.46 -21.27
CA ASP A 67 -9.66 -4.55 -22.20
C ASP A 67 -8.18 -4.96 -22.06
N ARG A 68 -7.95 -6.27 -21.85
CA ARG A 68 -6.60 -6.85 -21.78
C ARG A 68 -5.81 -6.69 -23.07
N GLY A 69 -6.49 -6.73 -24.21
CA GLY A 69 -5.89 -6.62 -25.53
C GLY A 69 -5.33 -5.23 -25.81
N PHE A 70 -5.76 -4.25 -25.04
CA PHE A 70 -5.41 -2.87 -25.24
C PHE A 70 -3.93 -2.57 -24.96
N CYS A 71 -3.42 -3.07 -23.85
CA CYS A 71 -2.01 -2.89 -23.47
C CYS A 71 -1.03 -3.61 -24.41
N SER A 72 -1.47 -4.68 -25.08
CA SER A 72 -0.62 -5.44 -26.01
C SER A 72 -0.66 -4.93 -27.44
N LYS A 73 -1.74 -4.27 -27.84
CA LYS A 73 -1.95 -3.82 -29.25
C LYS A 73 -1.41 -2.43 -29.54
N ASN A 74 -1.25 -1.59 -28.53
CA ASN A 74 -0.94 -0.17 -28.71
C ASN A 74 0.41 0.26 -28.08
N ILE A 75 1.22 -0.70 -27.64
CA ILE A 75 2.58 -0.37 -27.20
C ILE A 75 3.39 -0.07 -28.47
N MET A 76 3.59 1.20 -28.78
CA MET A 76 4.58 1.61 -29.77
C MET A 76 5.96 1.23 -29.27
N PRO A 77 6.87 0.77 -30.16
CA PRO A 77 8.25 0.46 -29.79
C PRO A 77 8.89 1.73 -29.20
N GLY A 78 9.16 1.72 -27.90
CA GLY A 78 9.78 2.84 -27.18
C GLY A 78 8.97 3.46 -26.05
N GLU A 79 7.67 3.20 -25.93
CA GLU A 79 6.82 3.63 -24.81
C GLU A 79 6.64 2.47 -23.83
N TYR A 80 7.49 2.39 -22.82
CA TYR A 80 7.49 1.29 -21.84
C TYR A 80 6.97 1.75 -20.46
N GLY A 81 5.77 2.36 -20.43
CA GLY A 81 5.11 2.73 -19.17
C GLY A 81 4.30 1.59 -18.55
N ALA A 82 3.90 1.76 -17.31
CA ALA A 82 3.00 0.83 -16.63
C ALA A 82 1.59 0.87 -17.25
N CYS A 83 1.03 -0.29 -17.57
CA CYS A 83 -0.35 -0.36 -18.03
C CYS A 83 -1.33 -0.59 -16.87
N TRP A 84 -1.85 0.47 -16.31
CA TRP A 84 -2.80 0.44 -15.20
C TRP A 84 -4.17 -0.13 -15.57
N ALA A 85 -4.53 -0.09 -16.84
CA ALA A 85 -5.80 -0.65 -17.33
C ALA A 85 -5.97 -2.13 -16.94
N ILE A 86 -4.89 -2.93 -16.93
CA ILE A 86 -4.93 -4.34 -16.48
C ILE A 86 -5.27 -4.45 -14.99
N ILE A 87 -4.69 -3.57 -14.16
CA ILE A 87 -4.93 -3.58 -12.71
C ILE A 87 -6.39 -3.24 -12.42
N PHE A 88 -6.93 -2.21 -13.07
CA PHE A 88 -8.34 -1.85 -12.92
C PHE A 88 -9.29 -2.95 -13.43
N ALA A 89 -8.98 -3.58 -14.58
CA ALA A 89 -9.75 -4.68 -15.11
C ALA A 89 -9.79 -5.91 -14.19
N ARG A 90 -8.75 -6.09 -13.39
CA ARG A 90 -8.58 -7.25 -12.51
C ARG A 90 -8.67 -6.91 -11.03
N TRP A 91 -9.12 -5.69 -10.70
CA TRP A 91 -9.18 -5.22 -9.32
C TRP A 91 -9.90 -6.19 -8.39
N ASN A 92 -11.09 -6.66 -8.79
CA ASN A 92 -11.84 -7.63 -8.02
C ASN A 92 -11.08 -8.95 -7.83
N GLN A 93 -10.36 -9.38 -8.86
CA GLN A 93 -9.56 -10.60 -8.78
C GLN A 93 -8.33 -10.42 -7.87
N PHE A 94 -7.73 -9.24 -7.82
CA PHE A 94 -6.66 -8.92 -6.87
C PHE A 94 -7.17 -8.90 -5.44
N MET A 95 -8.29 -8.23 -5.19
CA MET A 95 -8.82 -8.04 -3.83
C MET A 95 -9.46 -9.30 -3.28
N TYR A 96 -10.28 -9.98 -4.07
CA TYR A 96 -11.13 -11.08 -3.60
C TYR A 96 -10.74 -12.45 -4.19
N GLY A 97 -9.86 -12.49 -5.19
CA GLY A 97 -9.50 -13.74 -5.87
C GLY A 97 -10.70 -14.39 -6.55
N LEU A 98 -10.99 -15.63 -6.18
CA LEU A 98 -12.15 -16.40 -6.65
C LEU A 98 -13.28 -16.43 -5.61
N TYR A 99 -13.19 -15.62 -4.56
CA TYR A 99 -14.19 -15.56 -3.50
C TYR A 99 -15.54 -15.10 -4.05
N PRO A 100 -16.68 -15.70 -3.63
CA PRO A 100 -18.00 -15.33 -4.12
C PRO A 100 -18.30 -13.85 -3.83
N ILE A 101 -18.73 -13.12 -4.86
CA ILE A 101 -19.02 -11.68 -4.77
C ILE A 101 -20.13 -11.38 -3.75
N GLU A 102 -21.10 -12.28 -3.64
CA GLU A 102 -22.19 -12.19 -2.68
C GLU A 102 -21.70 -12.15 -1.22
N GLU A 103 -20.58 -12.79 -0.96
CA GLU A 103 -19.95 -12.89 0.35
C GLU A 103 -18.73 -11.95 0.52
N ALA A 104 -18.42 -11.11 -0.46
CA ALA A 104 -17.29 -10.18 -0.45
C ALA A 104 -17.33 -9.19 0.73
N TRP A 105 -18.49 -8.94 1.29
CA TRP A 105 -18.65 -8.11 2.49
C TRP A 105 -17.83 -8.62 3.68
N ARG A 106 -17.63 -9.94 3.82
CA ARG A 106 -16.82 -10.56 4.88
C ARG A 106 -15.35 -10.17 4.72
N VAL A 107 -14.85 -10.24 3.49
CA VAL A 107 -13.49 -9.85 3.14
C VAL A 107 -13.28 -8.36 3.45
N ASN A 108 -14.22 -7.51 3.06
CA ASN A 108 -14.19 -6.09 3.35
C ASN A 108 -14.18 -5.79 4.85
N LEU A 109 -14.96 -6.55 5.63
CA LEU A 109 -14.97 -6.43 7.08
C LEU A 109 -13.60 -6.77 7.68
N ILE A 110 -12.95 -7.84 7.19
CA ILE A 110 -11.62 -8.25 7.63
C ILE A 110 -10.59 -7.17 7.29
N TYR A 111 -10.61 -6.62 6.07
CA TYR A 111 -9.73 -5.52 5.70
C TYR A 111 -9.95 -4.26 6.54
N ALA A 112 -11.20 -3.96 6.90
CA ALA A 112 -11.51 -2.85 7.80
C ALA A 112 -11.02 -3.08 9.24
N LEU A 113 -11.02 -4.33 9.71
CA LEU A 113 -10.55 -4.70 11.05
C LEU A 113 -9.03 -4.88 11.13
N LEU A 114 -8.35 -5.14 10.01
CA LEU A 114 -6.91 -5.36 9.97
C LEU A 114 -6.10 -4.18 10.56
N PRO A 115 -6.37 -2.90 10.26
CA PRO A 115 -5.69 -1.78 10.89
C PRO A 115 -5.81 -1.78 12.41
N LEU A 116 -6.97 -2.17 12.95
CA LEU A 116 -7.18 -2.27 14.41
C LEU A 116 -6.31 -3.36 15.03
N ALA A 117 -6.14 -4.50 14.34
CA ALA A 117 -5.26 -5.56 14.78
C ALA A 117 -3.78 -5.13 14.80
N ILE A 118 -3.36 -4.27 13.86
CA ILE A 118 -1.96 -3.82 13.72
C ILE A 118 -1.64 -2.63 14.64
N ILE A 119 -2.60 -1.77 14.91
CA ILE A 119 -2.42 -0.51 15.65
C ILE A 119 -1.78 -0.72 17.02
N GLY A 120 -2.20 -1.77 17.75
CA GLY A 120 -1.67 -2.08 19.08
C GLY A 120 -0.20 -2.47 19.08
N ILE A 121 0.32 -2.98 17.96
CA ILE A 121 1.73 -3.34 17.78
C ILE A 121 2.54 -2.12 17.40
N LEU A 122 2.03 -1.28 16.48
CA LEU A 122 2.77 -0.16 15.92
C LEU A 122 2.92 1.02 16.89
N PHE A 123 1.94 1.25 17.77
CA PHE A 123 1.91 2.44 18.60
C PHE A 123 1.94 2.10 20.09
N ASP A 124 3.03 2.47 20.77
CA ASP A 124 3.21 2.21 22.21
C ASP A 124 2.36 3.10 23.12
N LYS A 125 1.95 4.28 22.64
CA LYS A 125 1.30 5.33 23.42
C LYS A 125 -0.24 5.33 23.37
N ILE A 126 -0.86 4.31 22.78
CA ILE A 126 -2.31 4.25 22.67
C ILE A 126 -2.94 3.82 24.00
N PRO A 127 -4.00 4.52 24.46
CA PRO A 127 -4.78 4.06 25.60
C PRO A 127 -5.39 2.69 25.27
N PHE A 128 -5.47 1.82 26.27
CA PHE A 128 -6.00 0.45 26.12
C PHE A 128 -5.20 -0.48 25.17
N ARG A 129 -3.92 -0.19 24.89
CA ARG A 129 -3.02 -1.01 24.04
C ARG A 129 -3.13 -2.51 24.28
N ARG A 130 -3.31 -2.93 25.56
CA ARG A 130 -3.45 -4.35 25.92
C ARG A 130 -4.59 -5.05 25.20
N TYR A 131 -5.73 -4.37 25.03
CA TYR A 131 -6.88 -4.94 24.31
C TYR A 131 -6.61 -5.09 22.80
N PHE A 132 -5.91 -4.14 22.20
CA PHE A 132 -5.49 -4.25 20.79
C PHE A 132 -4.50 -5.40 20.58
N ILE A 133 -3.59 -5.63 21.52
CA ILE A 133 -2.67 -6.78 21.47
C ILE A 133 -3.45 -8.09 21.56
N TYR A 134 -4.38 -8.22 22.49
CA TYR A 134 -5.24 -9.42 22.56
C TYR A 134 -6.05 -9.60 21.28
N PHE A 135 -6.60 -8.51 20.74
CA PHE A 135 -7.32 -8.54 19.48
C PHE A 135 -6.43 -9.03 18.33
N THR A 136 -5.16 -8.62 18.27
CA THR A 136 -4.19 -9.09 17.26
C THR A 136 -4.02 -10.60 17.29
N PHE A 137 -3.96 -11.21 18.48
CA PHE A 137 -3.86 -12.66 18.60
C PHE A 137 -5.15 -13.40 18.23
N ILE A 138 -6.31 -12.80 18.51
CA ILE A 138 -7.63 -13.38 18.20
C ILE A 138 -7.98 -13.16 16.71
N PHE A 139 -7.49 -12.08 16.11
CA PHE A 139 -7.85 -11.65 14.75
C PHE A 139 -7.67 -12.73 13.68
N PRO A 140 -6.57 -13.51 13.60
CA PRO A 140 -6.41 -14.53 12.56
C PRO A 140 -7.48 -15.65 12.68
N PHE A 141 -7.88 -16.00 13.88
CA PHE A 141 -8.96 -17.00 14.08
C PHE A 141 -10.31 -16.44 13.66
N LEU A 142 -10.58 -15.20 14.02
CA LEU A 142 -11.78 -14.48 13.60
C LEU A 142 -11.83 -14.32 12.08
N ALA A 143 -10.72 -13.95 11.46
CA ALA A 143 -10.59 -13.80 10.00
C ALA A 143 -10.85 -15.15 9.30
N TYR A 144 -10.22 -16.23 9.79
CA TYR A 144 -10.43 -17.57 9.24
C TYR A 144 -11.90 -17.99 9.33
N PHE A 145 -12.53 -17.80 10.50
CA PHE A 145 -13.95 -18.15 10.71
C PHE A 145 -14.86 -17.33 9.79
N MET A 146 -14.61 -16.04 9.64
CA MET A 146 -15.38 -15.17 8.76
C MET A 146 -15.24 -15.56 7.29
N LEU A 147 -14.02 -15.90 6.85
CA LEU A 147 -13.76 -16.28 5.45
C LEU A 147 -14.29 -17.67 5.12
N TYR A 148 -14.07 -18.63 5.99
CA TYR A 148 -14.53 -20.00 5.77
C TYR A 148 -16.04 -20.14 5.93
N GLY A 149 -16.62 -19.39 6.88
CA GLY A 149 -18.02 -19.53 7.27
C GLY A 149 -18.21 -20.56 8.39
N GLY A 150 -19.46 -20.77 8.81
CA GLY A 150 -19.79 -21.67 9.91
C GLY A 150 -21.25 -21.50 10.33
N PRO A 151 -21.59 -21.76 11.60
CA PRO A 151 -22.95 -21.65 12.08
C PRO A 151 -23.56 -20.27 11.77
N GLY A 152 -24.58 -20.24 10.92
CA GLY A 152 -25.25 -19.01 10.48
C GLY A 152 -24.62 -18.28 9.31
N LEU A 153 -23.48 -18.76 8.77
CA LEU A 153 -22.81 -18.20 7.59
C LEU A 153 -22.62 -19.27 6.52
N SER A 154 -22.78 -18.92 5.26
CA SER A 154 -22.50 -19.82 4.14
C SER A 154 -21.05 -20.27 4.17
N VAL A 155 -20.80 -21.56 3.95
CA VAL A 155 -19.43 -22.11 3.93
C VAL A 155 -18.81 -21.86 2.57
N VAL A 156 -17.64 -21.20 2.57
CA VAL A 156 -16.82 -20.94 1.38
C VAL A 156 -15.53 -21.73 1.50
N GLY A 157 -15.38 -22.76 0.67
CA GLY A 157 -14.20 -23.63 0.69
C GLY A 157 -12.91 -22.84 0.36
N THR A 158 -11.82 -23.22 0.99
CA THR A 158 -10.48 -22.59 0.81
C THR A 158 -9.97 -22.66 -0.63
N ASN A 159 -10.49 -23.56 -1.46
CA ASN A 159 -10.19 -23.63 -2.91
C ASN A 159 -10.72 -22.42 -3.70
N LYS A 160 -11.64 -21.64 -3.13
CA LYS A 160 -12.16 -20.40 -3.70
C LYS A 160 -11.45 -19.14 -3.19
N TRP A 161 -10.49 -19.31 -2.29
CA TRP A 161 -9.70 -18.20 -1.79
C TRP A 161 -8.60 -17.84 -2.78
N GLY A 162 -8.16 -16.60 -2.79
CA GLY A 162 -7.14 -16.13 -3.70
C GLY A 162 -6.99 -14.61 -3.62
N GLY A 163 -6.20 -14.04 -4.51
CA GLY A 163 -5.92 -12.61 -4.48
C GLY A 163 -5.04 -12.25 -3.28
N LEU A 164 -5.47 -11.27 -2.49
CA LEU A 164 -4.80 -10.82 -1.25
C LEU A 164 -5.33 -11.53 0.01
N LEU A 165 -6.21 -12.51 -0.13
CA LEU A 165 -6.79 -13.28 0.97
C LEU A 165 -5.81 -14.26 1.62
#